data_a25fe0fe0e9cad8344fcb21067de8aac
#
_entry.id   a25fe0fe0e9cad8344fcb21067de8aac
#
_cell.length_a   1.000
_cell.length_b   1.000
_cell.length_c   1.000
_cell.angle_alpha   90.00
_cell.angle_beta   90.00
_cell.angle_gamma   90.00
#
_symmetry.space_group_name_H-M   'P 1'
#
loop_
_entity.id
_entity.type
_entity.pdbx_description
1 polymer ?
#
loop_
_entity_poly.entity_id
_entity_poly.type
_entity_poly.pdbx_seq_one_letter_code
_entity_poly.pdbx_strand_id
1 'polypeptide(L)'
;MRELLSAVNGVLYYPILIIVLLACGFYFTIRTKFIQFGLLGEAFKVITEKPEGKDDVSSFQALMVSTASRVGTGNIVGVANAICLGGPGAVFWMWIIALIGGASAFIESTLAQIYKKRGSDGVSYGGPSYYIENALGSRGIGVLFAVALIATYAVGFNMLASFNLQDSFRVYDFYVPGKTSWMIGAVLAVLAGYCILGGGKRIIKYTSLLV
;
A
#
# COMPACT_ATOMS: atom_id res chain seq x y z
N MET A 1 -26.18 2.13 13.95
CA MET A 1 -24.71 1.98 13.74
C MET A 1 -24.33 1.95 12.27
N ARG A 2 -24.95 1.12 11.42
CA ARG A 2 -24.66 1.08 9.97
C ARG A 2 -24.93 2.41 9.25
N GLU A 3 -26.02 3.07 9.54
CA GLU A 3 -26.37 4.37 8.93
C GLU A 3 -25.38 5.47 9.31
N LEU A 4 -24.97 5.52 10.58
CA LEU A 4 -23.95 6.47 11.04
C LEU A 4 -22.61 6.24 10.34
N LEU A 5 -22.16 4.98 10.22
CA LEU A 5 -20.94 4.63 9.51
C LEU A 5 -21.04 4.97 8.02
N SER A 6 -22.20 4.74 7.40
CA SER A 6 -22.42 5.10 6.00
C SER A 6 -22.40 6.61 5.79
N ALA A 7 -23.01 7.38 6.67
CA ALA A 7 -22.99 8.84 6.61
C ALA A 7 -21.57 9.40 6.79
N VAL A 8 -20.83 8.91 7.79
CA VAL A 8 -19.43 9.30 8.02
C VAL A 8 -18.55 8.95 6.81
N ASN A 9 -18.69 7.74 6.28
CA ASN A 9 -17.95 7.32 5.09
C ASN A 9 -18.30 8.21 3.87
N GLY A 10 -19.57 8.52 3.66
CA GLY A 10 -20.01 9.38 2.56
C GLY A 10 -19.36 10.76 2.60
N VAL A 11 -19.23 11.36 3.79
CA VAL A 11 -18.57 12.67 3.95
C VAL A 11 -17.05 12.56 3.84
N LEU A 12 -16.44 11.54 4.43
CA LEU A 12 -14.97 11.40 4.42
C LEU A 12 -14.45 11.03 3.04
N TYR A 13 -15.07 10.07 2.35
CA TYR A 13 -14.55 9.57 1.08
C TYR A 13 -14.86 10.50 -0.10
N TYR A 14 -16.08 11.00 -0.22
CA TYR A 14 -16.43 11.75 -1.42
C TYR A 14 -15.91 13.19 -1.44
N PRO A 15 -16.25 14.11 -0.51
CA PRO A 15 -15.71 15.46 -0.63
C PRO A 15 -14.29 15.59 -0.04
N ILE A 16 -14.08 15.11 1.20
CA ILE A 16 -12.85 15.43 1.94
C ILE A 16 -11.63 14.74 1.34
N LEU A 17 -11.69 13.43 1.17
CA LEU A 17 -10.55 12.65 0.68
C LEU A 17 -10.14 13.10 -0.73
N ILE A 18 -11.09 13.27 -1.63
CA ILE A 18 -10.82 13.67 -3.02
C ILE A 18 -10.19 15.06 -3.07
N ILE A 19 -10.77 16.03 -2.35
CA ILE A 19 -10.26 17.41 -2.33
C ILE A 19 -8.85 17.44 -1.75
N VAL A 20 -8.62 16.77 -0.62
CA VAL A 20 -7.30 16.74 0.03
C VAL A 20 -6.27 16.04 -0.84
N LEU A 21 -6.60 14.90 -1.45
CA LEU A 21 -5.68 14.19 -2.33
C LEU A 21 -5.29 15.02 -3.55
N LEU A 22 -6.25 15.64 -4.22
CA LEU A 22 -5.98 16.50 -5.37
C LEU A 22 -5.19 17.74 -4.96
N ALA A 23 -5.59 18.42 -3.90
CA ALA A 23 -4.90 19.61 -3.41
C ALA A 23 -3.45 19.31 -3.03
N CYS A 24 -3.20 18.25 -2.25
CA CYS A 24 -1.86 17.82 -1.89
C CYS A 24 -1.07 17.39 -3.13
N GLY A 25 -1.66 16.61 -4.02
CA GLY A 25 -1.01 16.15 -5.23
C GLY A 25 -0.57 17.29 -6.15
N PHE A 26 -1.44 18.26 -6.39
CA PHE A 26 -1.11 19.48 -7.15
C PHE A 26 -0.07 20.33 -6.43
N TYR A 27 -0.24 20.59 -5.14
CA TYR A 27 0.71 21.35 -4.35
C TYR A 27 2.11 20.75 -4.43
N PHE A 28 2.26 19.44 -4.17
CA PHE A 28 3.56 18.79 -4.23
C PHE A 28 4.11 18.71 -5.65
N THR A 29 3.30 18.45 -6.66
CA THR A 29 3.73 18.44 -8.06
C THR A 29 4.36 19.78 -8.46
N ILE A 30 3.71 20.89 -8.13
CA ILE A 30 4.23 22.23 -8.41
C ILE A 30 5.46 22.54 -7.56
N ARG A 31 5.41 22.24 -6.27
CA ARG A 31 6.50 22.55 -5.32
C ARG A 31 7.77 21.75 -5.61
N THR A 32 7.66 20.55 -6.12
CA THR A 32 8.78 19.69 -6.52
C THR A 32 9.17 19.85 -8.00
N LYS A 33 8.57 20.84 -8.70
CA LYS A 33 8.87 21.12 -10.12
C LYS A 33 8.66 19.89 -11.02
N PHE A 34 7.55 19.21 -10.87
CA PHE A 34 7.18 18.02 -11.65
C PHE A 34 8.22 16.88 -11.54
N ILE A 35 8.58 16.55 -10.31
CA ILE A 35 9.59 15.53 -9.98
C ILE A 35 9.31 14.18 -10.63
N GLN A 36 8.04 13.84 -10.87
CA GLN A 36 7.61 12.61 -11.54
C GLN A 36 8.26 12.43 -12.91
N PHE A 37 8.53 13.54 -13.59
CA PHE A 37 9.18 13.55 -14.91
C PHE A 37 10.67 13.87 -14.79
N GLY A 38 11.04 14.77 -13.88
CA GLY A 38 12.42 15.25 -13.74
C GLY A 38 13.41 14.18 -13.28
N LEU A 39 12.98 13.25 -12.43
CA LEU A 39 13.84 12.19 -11.89
C LEU A 39 13.61 10.82 -12.52
N LEU A 40 12.87 10.73 -13.62
CA LEU A 40 12.53 9.44 -14.24
C LEU A 40 13.80 8.68 -14.67
N GLY A 41 14.78 9.36 -15.26
CA GLY A 41 16.06 8.78 -15.65
C GLY A 41 16.87 8.27 -14.46
N GLU A 42 16.93 9.05 -13.37
CA GLU A 42 17.60 8.63 -12.14
C GLU A 42 16.89 7.46 -11.47
N ALA A 43 15.55 7.43 -11.50
CA ALA A 43 14.79 6.31 -10.97
C ALA A 43 15.12 4.99 -11.66
N PHE A 44 15.23 4.98 -13.00
CA PHE A 44 15.65 3.79 -13.74
C PHE A 44 17.08 3.37 -13.39
N LYS A 45 17.99 4.32 -13.21
CA LYS A 45 19.37 4.04 -12.82
C LYS A 45 19.43 3.40 -11.43
N VAL A 46 18.77 3.99 -10.44
CA VAL A 46 18.72 3.48 -9.05
C VAL A 46 18.15 2.07 -8.99
N ILE A 47 17.12 1.75 -9.78
CA ILE A 47 16.52 0.40 -9.81
C ILE A 47 17.53 -0.66 -10.26
N THR A 48 18.46 -0.30 -11.16
CA THR A 48 19.48 -1.20 -11.71
C THR A 48 20.75 -1.27 -10.88
N GLU A 49 20.90 -0.44 -9.85
CA GLU A 49 22.06 -0.45 -8.96
C GLU A 49 22.14 -1.75 -8.15
N LYS A 50 23.38 -2.25 -8.04
CA LYS A 50 23.67 -3.42 -7.22
C LYS A 50 23.73 -3.03 -5.74
N PRO A 51 23.32 -3.91 -4.82
CA PRO A 51 23.43 -3.65 -3.38
C PRO A 51 24.92 -3.48 -2.99
N GLU A 52 25.19 -2.56 -2.08
CA GLU A 52 26.56 -2.26 -1.60
C GLU A 52 27.12 -3.38 -0.71
N GLY A 53 26.25 -4.12 -0.01
CA GLY A 53 26.60 -5.23 0.88
C GLY A 53 25.94 -6.54 0.48
N LYS A 54 26.57 -7.67 0.89
CA LYS A 54 26.03 -9.02 0.62
C LYS A 54 24.66 -9.28 1.27
N ASP A 55 24.35 -8.58 2.35
CA ASP A 55 23.11 -8.70 3.13
C ASP A 55 22.11 -7.57 2.90
N ASP A 56 22.45 -6.59 2.08
CA ASP A 56 21.61 -5.45 1.80
C ASP A 56 20.51 -5.78 0.77
N VAL A 57 19.34 -5.19 0.97
CA VAL A 57 18.21 -5.31 0.04
C VAL A 57 18.49 -4.45 -1.18
N SER A 58 18.47 -5.06 -2.37
CA SER A 58 18.64 -4.31 -3.61
C SER A 58 17.49 -3.32 -3.85
N SER A 59 17.77 -2.23 -4.57
CA SER A 59 16.75 -1.25 -4.96
C SER A 59 15.59 -1.91 -5.73
N PHE A 60 15.90 -2.89 -6.57
CA PHE A 60 14.89 -3.69 -7.27
C PHE A 60 14.02 -4.51 -6.30
N GLN A 61 14.60 -5.19 -5.31
CA GLN A 61 13.83 -5.93 -4.31
C GLN A 61 12.94 -5.00 -3.46
N ALA A 62 13.46 -3.83 -3.09
CA ALA A 62 12.69 -2.82 -2.38
C ALA A 62 11.50 -2.33 -3.22
N LEU A 63 11.70 -2.13 -4.52
CA LEU A 63 10.62 -1.79 -5.46
C LEU A 63 9.58 -2.90 -5.55
N MET A 64 9.98 -4.16 -5.66
CA MET A 64 9.06 -5.31 -5.72
C MET A 64 8.20 -5.41 -4.46
N VAL A 65 8.80 -5.29 -3.28
CA VAL A 65 8.07 -5.29 -2.00
C VAL A 65 7.10 -4.11 -1.91
N SER A 66 7.55 -2.92 -2.32
CA SER A 66 6.70 -1.72 -2.34
C SER A 66 5.53 -1.86 -3.32
N THR A 67 5.75 -2.43 -4.49
CA THR A 67 4.72 -2.69 -5.50
C THR A 67 3.73 -3.72 -4.99
N ALA A 68 4.21 -4.85 -4.46
CA ALA A 68 3.35 -5.89 -3.89
C ALA A 68 2.44 -5.37 -2.77
N SER A 69 2.95 -4.49 -1.91
CA SER A 69 2.16 -3.91 -0.83
C SER A 69 1.07 -2.94 -1.32
N ARG A 70 1.21 -2.39 -2.52
CA ARG A 70 0.26 -1.44 -3.13
C ARG A 70 -0.72 -2.09 -4.09
N VAL A 71 -0.36 -3.23 -4.68
CA VAL A 71 -1.24 -3.98 -5.57
C VAL A 71 -2.11 -4.90 -4.72
N GLY A 72 -3.38 -4.54 -4.59
CA GLY A 72 -4.37 -5.31 -3.86
C GLY A 72 -5.59 -5.61 -4.73
N THR A 73 -6.53 -6.34 -4.17
CA THR A 73 -7.80 -6.65 -4.83
C THR A 73 -8.59 -5.41 -5.24
N GLY A 74 -8.41 -4.29 -4.54
CA GLY A 74 -8.99 -2.99 -4.91
C GLY A 74 -8.50 -2.49 -6.28
N ASN A 75 -7.27 -2.77 -6.66
CA ASN A 75 -6.73 -2.36 -7.97
C ASN A 75 -7.29 -3.21 -9.12
N ILE A 76 -7.76 -4.41 -8.85
CA ILE A 76 -8.39 -5.29 -9.85
C ILE A 76 -9.90 -5.04 -9.89
N VAL A 77 -10.58 -5.28 -8.78
CA VAL A 77 -12.04 -5.16 -8.68
C VAL A 77 -12.49 -3.70 -8.75
N GLY A 78 -11.76 -2.80 -8.11
CA GLY A 78 -12.07 -1.36 -8.12
C GLY A 78 -11.92 -0.73 -9.50
N VAL A 79 -10.86 -1.08 -10.23
CA VAL A 79 -10.66 -0.61 -11.61
C VAL A 79 -11.72 -1.19 -12.54
N ALA A 80 -12.04 -2.49 -12.43
CA ALA A 80 -13.10 -3.11 -13.20
C ALA A 80 -14.45 -2.41 -12.96
N ASN A 81 -14.83 -2.18 -11.70
CA ASN A 81 -16.04 -1.46 -11.34
C ASN A 81 -16.05 -0.01 -11.87
N ALA A 82 -14.93 0.68 -11.78
CA ALA A 82 -14.81 2.06 -12.28
C ALA A 82 -15.03 2.10 -13.82
N ILE A 83 -14.51 1.12 -14.55
CA ILE A 83 -14.73 1.02 -16.00
C ILE A 83 -16.18 0.67 -16.32
N CYS A 84 -16.79 -0.25 -15.58
CA CYS A 84 -18.19 -0.64 -15.77
C CYS A 84 -19.15 0.52 -15.52
N LEU A 85 -18.88 1.37 -14.50
CA LEU A 85 -19.74 2.50 -14.12
C LEU A 85 -19.43 3.78 -14.91
N GLY A 86 -18.16 4.07 -15.13
CA GLY A 86 -17.69 5.32 -15.74
C GLY A 86 -17.24 5.21 -17.19
N GLY A 87 -17.27 4.01 -17.76
CA GLY A 87 -16.82 3.76 -19.13
C GLY A 87 -15.30 3.93 -19.32
N PRO A 88 -14.82 3.94 -20.58
CA PRO A 88 -13.38 4.06 -20.89
C PRO A 88 -12.71 5.34 -20.35
N GLY A 89 -13.48 6.41 -20.20
CA GLY A 89 -12.99 7.68 -19.61
C GLY A 89 -12.50 7.55 -18.17
N ALA A 90 -12.98 6.57 -17.42
CA ALA A 90 -12.52 6.32 -16.07
C ALA A 90 -11.01 5.98 -16.03
N VAL A 91 -10.50 5.22 -17.00
CA VAL A 91 -9.08 4.85 -17.11
C VAL A 91 -8.21 6.10 -17.31
N PHE A 92 -8.64 7.00 -18.19
CA PHE A 92 -7.93 8.26 -18.42
C PHE A 92 -7.79 9.07 -17.14
N TRP A 93 -8.87 9.24 -16.39
CA TRP A 93 -8.84 9.97 -15.12
C TRP A 93 -8.02 9.28 -14.05
N MET A 94 -8.03 7.95 -13.99
CA MET A 94 -7.16 7.19 -13.10
C MET A 94 -5.67 7.44 -13.39
N TRP A 95 -5.27 7.52 -14.65
CA TRP A 95 -3.90 7.86 -15.03
C TRP A 95 -3.51 9.28 -14.61
N ILE A 96 -4.38 10.27 -14.85
CA ILE A 96 -4.13 11.65 -14.43
C ILE A 96 -3.96 11.73 -12.91
N ILE A 97 -4.84 11.10 -12.14
CA ILE A 97 -4.76 11.10 -10.68
C ILE A 97 -3.50 10.38 -10.20
N ALA A 98 -3.12 9.26 -10.83
CA ALA A 98 -1.89 8.54 -10.49
C ALA A 98 -0.63 9.39 -10.74
N LEU A 99 -0.56 10.12 -11.85
CA LEU A 99 0.53 11.05 -12.12
C LEU A 99 0.63 12.16 -11.06
N ILE A 100 -0.50 12.79 -10.72
CA ILE A 100 -0.55 13.84 -9.70
C ILE A 100 -0.17 13.26 -8.33
N GLY A 101 -0.68 12.08 -7.99
CA GLY A 101 -0.40 11.38 -6.74
C GLY A 101 1.06 10.92 -6.59
N GLY A 102 1.78 10.77 -7.68
CA GLY A 102 3.19 10.37 -7.67
C GLY A 102 4.10 11.32 -6.89
N ALA A 103 3.85 12.64 -6.95
CA ALA A 103 4.59 13.62 -6.14
C ALA A 103 4.33 13.46 -4.64
N SER A 104 3.09 13.19 -4.24
CA SER A 104 2.73 12.93 -2.84
C SER A 104 3.43 11.67 -2.32
N ALA A 105 3.45 10.60 -3.12
CA ALA A 105 4.13 9.36 -2.77
C ALA A 105 5.65 9.55 -2.64
N PHE A 106 6.26 10.40 -3.47
CA PHE A 106 7.68 10.74 -3.35
C PHE A 106 7.97 11.46 -2.02
N ILE A 107 7.17 12.48 -1.67
CA ILE A 107 7.32 13.22 -0.42
C ILE A 107 7.14 12.29 0.80
N GLU A 108 6.11 11.43 0.79
CA GLU A 108 5.87 10.46 1.85
C GLU A 108 7.08 9.52 2.04
N SER A 109 7.58 8.95 0.95
CA SER A 109 8.74 8.05 0.99
C SER A 109 10.00 8.78 1.48
N THR A 110 10.20 10.03 1.07
CA THR A 110 11.31 10.86 1.52
C THR A 110 11.23 11.15 3.01
N LEU A 111 10.05 11.54 3.52
CA LEU A 111 9.83 11.76 4.96
C LEU A 111 10.09 10.48 5.76
N ALA A 112 9.64 9.32 5.26
CA ALA A 112 9.89 8.04 5.90
C ALA A 112 11.38 7.72 6.01
N GLN A 113 12.20 8.13 5.04
CA GLN A 113 13.67 7.97 5.08
C GLN A 113 14.35 8.98 6.00
N ILE A 114 13.93 10.25 5.99
CA ILE A 114 14.51 11.31 6.83
C ILE A 114 14.30 11.01 8.32
N TYR A 115 13.10 10.57 8.69
CA TYR A 115 12.70 10.35 10.08
C TYR A 115 12.82 8.89 10.54
N LYS A 116 13.48 8.03 9.76
CA LYS A 116 13.71 6.64 10.20
C LYS A 116 14.66 6.58 11.38
N LYS A 117 14.37 5.69 12.31
CA LYS A 117 15.23 5.40 13.47
C LYS A 117 15.90 4.04 13.27
N ARG A 118 17.14 3.91 13.73
CA ARG A 118 17.83 2.61 13.78
C ARG A 118 17.74 2.08 15.21
N GLY A 119 17.28 0.84 15.36
CA GLY A 119 17.30 0.14 16.62
C GLY A 119 18.71 -0.34 17.02
N SER A 120 18.86 -0.75 18.26
CA SER A 120 20.10 -1.36 18.77
C SER A 120 20.45 -2.69 18.09
N ASP A 121 19.47 -3.32 17.46
CA ASP A 121 19.57 -4.56 16.69
C ASP A 121 19.98 -4.33 15.22
N GLY A 122 20.28 -3.07 14.84
CA GLY A 122 20.60 -2.69 13.46
C GLY A 122 19.39 -2.58 12.53
N VAL A 123 18.18 -2.94 12.98
CA VAL A 123 16.96 -2.85 12.20
C VAL A 123 16.48 -1.40 12.10
N SER A 124 16.05 -0.98 10.92
CA SER A 124 15.51 0.36 10.71
C SER A 124 14.00 0.38 10.92
N TYR A 125 13.53 1.36 11.69
CA TYR A 125 12.12 1.61 11.95
C TYR A 125 11.74 2.98 11.39
N GLY A 126 10.62 3.08 10.69
CA GLY A 126 10.18 4.33 10.06
C GLY A 126 8.73 4.27 9.63
N GLY A 127 8.33 5.28 8.88
CA GLY A 127 6.99 5.39 8.33
C GLY A 127 6.17 6.52 8.93
N PRO A 128 4.87 6.61 8.58
CA PRO A 128 4.05 7.77 8.91
C PRO A 128 3.95 8.09 10.40
N SER A 129 3.82 7.10 11.27
CA SER A 129 3.77 7.32 12.71
C SER A 129 5.01 8.01 13.26
N TYR A 130 6.20 7.66 12.71
CA TYR A 130 7.47 8.24 13.14
C TYR A 130 7.67 9.68 12.66
N TYR A 131 7.34 9.99 11.40
CA TYR A 131 7.47 11.37 10.95
C TYR A 131 6.36 12.28 11.52
N ILE A 132 5.15 11.77 11.79
CA ILE A 132 4.13 12.51 12.52
C ILE A 132 4.62 12.87 13.92
N GLU A 133 5.17 11.89 14.65
CA GLU A 133 5.72 12.13 16.00
C GLU A 133 6.84 13.16 15.97
N ASN A 134 7.80 13.01 15.07
CA ASN A 134 9.02 13.86 15.09
C ASN A 134 8.82 15.21 14.40
N ALA A 135 8.05 15.29 13.31
CA ALA A 135 7.83 16.55 12.58
C ALA A 135 6.77 17.44 13.22
N LEU A 136 5.70 16.84 13.77
CA LEU A 136 4.62 17.59 14.45
C LEU A 136 4.84 17.69 15.97
N GLY A 137 5.84 17.01 16.52
CA GLY A 137 6.11 16.98 17.95
C GLY A 137 4.98 16.32 18.77
N SER A 138 4.11 15.55 18.16
CA SER A 138 2.93 14.96 18.80
C SER A 138 2.97 13.43 18.77
N ARG A 139 3.46 12.84 19.87
CA ARG A 139 3.45 11.38 20.04
C ARG A 139 2.05 10.79 20.06
N GLY A 140 1.06 11.49 20.61
CA GLY A 140 -0.32 11.01 20.67
C GLY A 140 -0.92 10.77 19.30
N ILE A 141 -0.73 11.71 18.35
CA ILE A 141 -1.19 11.58 16.96
C ILE A 141 -0.43 10.45 16.26
N GLY A 142 0.88 10.32 16.47
CA GLY A 142 1.68 9.24 15.92
C GLY A 142 1.20 7.85 16.36
N VAL A 143 0.90 7.68 17.65
CA VAL A 143 0.35 6.44 18.20
C VAL A 143 -1.05 6.15 17.66
N LEU A 144 -1.93 7.15 17.63
CA LEU A 144 -3.28 7.01 17.07
C LEU A 144 -3.21 6.53 15.62
N PHE A 145 -2.34 7.15 14.81
CA PHE A 145 -2.11 6.74 13.43
C PHE A 145 -1.60 5.28 13.35
N ALA A 146 -0.63 4.90 14.18
CA ALA A 146 -0.07 3.55 14.20
C ALA A 146 -1.15 2.50 14.53
N VAL A 147 -1.99 2.75 15.53
CA VAL A 147 -3.10 1.85 15.90
C VAL A 147 -4.10 1.73 14.76
N ALA A 148 -4.51 2.86 14.15
CA ALA A 148 -5.41 2.84 13.00
C ALA A 148 -4.81 2.08 11.80
N LEU A 149 -3.51 2.27 11.54
CA LEU A 149 -2.79 1.57 10.48
C LEU A 149 -2.75 0.06 10.71
N ILE A 150 -2.42 -0.37 11.93
CA ILE A 150 -2.42 -1.80 12.30
C ILE A 150 -3.81 -2.40 12.14
N ALA A 151 -4.85 -1.74 12.65
CA ALA A 151 -6.23 -2.20 12.52
C ALA A 151 -6.65 -2.32 11.05
N THR A 152 -6.26 -1.35 10.21
CA THR A 152 -6.60 -1.35 8.79
C THR A 152 -5.85 -2.44 8.03
N TYR A 153 -4.52 -2.52 8.17
CA TYR A 153 -3.70 -3.45 7.38
C TYR A 153 -3.72 -4.87 7.94
N ALA A 154 -3.55 -5.04 9.24
CA ALA A 154 -3.49 -6.39 9.82
C ALA A 154 -4.86 -7.08 9.85
N VAL A 155 -5.96 -6.32 9.94
CA VAL A 155 -7.31 -6.88 9.99
C VAL A 155 -8.09 -6.58 8.72
N GLY A 156 -8.37 -5.31 8.42
CA GLY A 156 -9.27 -4.91 7.35
C GLY A 156 -8.84 -5.39 5.97
N PHE A 157 -7.62 -5.08 5.55
CA PHE A 157 -7.12 -5.46 4.22
C PHE A 157 -6.89 -6.97 4.09
N ASN A 158 -6.40 -7.66 5.13
CA ASN A 158 -6.23 -9.10 5.08
C ASN A 158 -7.56 -9.84 4.99
N MET A 159 -8.58 -9.39 5.71
CA MET A 159 -9.94 -9.94 5.58
C MET A 159 -10.51 -9.73 4.18
N LEU A 160 -10.34 -8.52 3.62
CA LEU A 160 -10.81 -8.19 2.27
C LEU A 160 -10.09 -9.02 1.21
N ALA A 161 -8.76 -9.14 1.31
CA ALA A 161 -7.96 -9.93 0.38
C ALA A 161 -8.33 -11.42 0.43
N SER A 162 -8.46 -11.99 1.61
CA SER A 162 -8.88 -13.39 1.80
C SER A 162 -10.30 -13.63 1.29
N PHE A 163 -11.21 -12.68 1.52
CA PHE A 163 -12.57 -12.77 1.01
C PHE A 163 -12.61 -12.75 -0.51
N ASN A 164 -11.96 -11.80 -1.16
CA ASN A 164 -11.93 -11.70 -2.61
C ASN A 164 -11.23 -12.91 -3.27
N LEU A 165 -10.15 -13.39 -2.66
CA LEU A 165 -9.46 -14.56 -3.18
C LEU A 165 -10.34 -15.82 -3.11
N GLN A 166 -11.00 -16.09 -1.99
CA GLN A 166 -11.90 -17.22 -1.90
C GLN A 166 -13.12 -17.09 -2.81
N ASP A 167 -13.63 -15.86 -2.99
CA ASP A 167 -14.79 -15.59 -3.85
C ASP A 167 -14.46 -15.83 -5.34
N SER A 168 -13.20 -15.64 -5.76
CA SER A 168 -12.76 -15.95 -7.11
C SER A 168 -12.88 -17.44 -7.48
N PHE A 169 -12.89 -18.33 -6.50
CA PHE A 169 -13.13 -19.76 -6.72
C PHE A 169 -14.61 -20.14 -6.84
N ARG A 170 -15.52 -19.19 -6.59
CA ARG A 170 -16.95 -19.42 -6.59
C ARG A 170 -17.51 -19.82 -7.97
N VAL A 171 -16.77 -19.53 -9.01
CA VAL A 171 -17.12 -19.88 -10.40
C VAL A 171 -16.97 -21.37 -10.69
N TYR A 172 -16.19 -22.10 -9.89
CA TYR A 172 -15.89 -23.51 -10.12
C TYR A 172 -16.86 -24.45 -9.41
N ASP A 173 -17.20 -25.57 -10.07
CA ASP A 173 -18.17 -26.58 -9.58
C ASP A 173 -17.77 -27.24 -8.25
N PHE A 174 -16.45 -27.28 -7.93
CA PHE A 174 -15.98 -27.83 -6.67
C PHE A 174 -16.19 -26.90 -5.46
N TYR A 175 -16.63 -25.67 -5.70
CA TYR A 175 -16.82 -24.69 -4.63
C TYR A 175 -18.09 -24.96 -3.83
N VAL A 176 -17.90 -25.30 -2.56
CA VAL A 176 -19.00 -25.46 -1.61
C VAL A 176 -18.94 -24.30 -0.61
N PRO A 177 -19.96 -23.40 -0.56
CA PRO A 177 -20.01 -22.31 0.40
C PRO A 177 -19.82 -22.80 1.84
N GLY A 178 -18.97 -22.10 2.56
CA GLY A 178 -18.60 -22.45 3.94
C GLY A 178 -17.46 -23.48 4.04
N LYS A 179 -17.48 -24.60 3.33
CA LYS A 179 -16.43 -25.62 3.40
C LYS A 179 -15.19 -25.21 2.63
N THR A 180 -15.32 -24.89 1.36
CA THR A 180 -14.19 -24.49 0.50
C THR A 180 -13.57 -23.17 0.97
N SER A 181 -14.38 -22.22 1.45
CA SER A 181 -13.88 -20.96 2.04
C SER A 181 -12.95 -21.19 3.23
N TRP A 182 -13.31 -22.11 4.14
CA TRP A 182 -12.47 -22.46 5.28
C TRP A 182 -11.18 -23.16 4.87
N MET A 183 -11.24 -24.06 3.89
CA MET A 183 -10.04 -24.73 3.36
C MET A 183 -9.06 -23.74 2.74
N ILE A 184 -9.55 -22.83 1.88
CA ILE A 184 -8.74 -21.79 1.26
C ILE A 184 -8.15 -20.86 2.34
N GLY A 185 -8.97 -20.44 3.32
CA GLY A 185 -8.52 -19.62 4.43
C GLY A 185 -7.43 -20.28 5.27
N ALA A 186 -7.56 -21.58 5.55
CA ALA A 186 -6.53 -22.35 6.28
C ALA A 186 -5.21 -22.43 5.48
N VAL A 187 -5.27 -22.69 4.18
CA VAL A 187 -4.08 -22.71 3.31
C VAL A 187 -3.38 -21.35 3.30
N LEU A 188 -4.15 -20.28 3.14
CA LEU A 188 -3.62 -18.91 3.17
C LEU A 188 -2.99 -18.58 4.52
N ALA A 189 -3.62 -18.96 5.63
CA ALA A 189 -3.09 -18.73 6.97
C ALA A 189 -1.74 -19.45 7.18
N VAL A 190 -1.62 -20.69 6.70
CA VAL A 190 -0.37 -21.44 6.77
C VAL A 190 0.72 -20.80 5.92
N LEU A 191 0.42 -20.42 4.67
CA LEU A 191 1.37 -19.77 3.77
C LEU A 191 1.84 -18.41 4.32
N ALA A 192 0.90 -17.57 4.76
CA ALA A 192 1.22 -16.28 5.36
C ALA A 192 2.02 -16.45 6.65
N GLY A 193 1.62 -17.38 7.53
CA GLY A 193 2.35 -17.72 8.76
C GLY A 193 3.78 -18.17 8.47
N TYR A 194 3.96 -19.03 7.48
CA TYR A 194 5.29 -19.48 7.06
C TYR A 194 6.18 -18.31 6.59
N CYS A 195 5.62 -17.38 5.81
CA CYS A 195 6.35 -16.20 5.37
C CYS A 195 6.70 -15.27 6.53
N ILE A 196 5.73 -14.97 7.41
CA ILE A 196 5.89 -14.01 8.52
C ILE A 196 6.86 -14.53 9.56
N LEU A 197 6.75 -15.80 9.97
CA LEU A 197 7.63 -16.43 10.96
C LEU A 197 9.09 -16.54 10.50
N GLY A 198 9.32 -16.42 9.19
CA GLY A 198 10.67 -16.40 8.63
C GLY A 198 11.36 -15.03 8.63
N GLY A 199 10.67 -14.00 9.13
CA GLY A 199 11.20 -12.63 9.21
C GLY A 199 11.33 -11.91 7.88
N GLY A 200 11.87 -10.68 7.93
CA GLY A 200 11.91 -9.77 6.78
C GLY A 200 12.62 -10.34 5.54
N LYS A 201 13.74 -11.04 5.71
CA LYS A 201 14.49 -11.63 4.59
C LYS A 201 13.65 -12.65 3.82
N ARG A 202 12.83 -13.46 4.52
CA ARG A 202 11.94 -14.43 3.89
C ARG A 202 10.78 -13.74 3.16
N ILE A 203 10.17 -12.75 3.77
CA ILE A 203 9.11 -11.97 3.16
C ILE A 203 9.62 -11.34 1.85
N ILE A 204 10.76 -10.66 1.87
CA ILE A 204 11.37 -10.04 0.69
C ILE A 204 11.60 -11.07 -0.41
N LYS A 205 12.18 -12.24 -0.07
CA LYS A 205 12.47 -13.29 -1.04
C LYS A 205 11.23 -13.81 -1.75
N TYR A 206 10.17 -14.14 -1.01
CA TYR A 206 8.93 -14.65 -1.62
C TYR A 206 8.15 -13.57 -2.35
N THR A 207 8.10 -12.36 -1.81
CA THR A 207 7.43 -11.24 -2.48
C THR A 207 8.11 -10.90 -3.81
N SER A 208 9.45 -10.83 -3.84
CA SER A 208 10.19 -10.55 -5.08
C SER A 208 10.16 -11.67 -6.12
N LEU A 209 9.74 -12.88 -5.71
CA LEU A 209 9.54 -14.01 -6.63
C LEU A 209 8.13 -14.02 -7.24
N LEU A 210 7.13 -13.52 -6.50
CA LEU A 210 5.72 -13.56 -6.90
C LEU A 210 5.29 -12.32 -7.70
N VAL A 211 6.02 -11.20 -7.58
CA VAL A 211 5.78 -9.93 -8.26
C VAL A 211 6.78 -9.71 -9.37
#